data_4ae61c338dde52d8a520d742fec6d88e
#
_entry.id   4ae61c338dde52d8a520d742fec6d88e
#
_cell.length_a   1.000
_cell.length_b   1.000
_cell.length_c   1.000
_cell.angle_alpha   90.00
_cell.angle_beta   90.00
_cell.angle_gamma   90.00
#
_symmetry.space_group_name_H-M   'P 1'
#
loop_
_entity.id
_entity.type
_entity.pdbx_description
1 polymer ?
#
loop_
_entity_poly.entity_id
_entity_poly.type
_entity_poly.pdbx_seq_one_letter_code
_entity_poly.pdbx_strand_id
1 'polypeptide(L)'
;DVAPSRGLGDVYKRQILDFVEKGDILRVKSGYYAVHLSDFTEEELVAKLFPDCVLNLENALYAYGYIKNKPYGWRLAVDKNTSKSRFKMDYPKIIPMYAEPETLELGVTEIQLSGVTVRIFERERLICECLKYEDKMDRERFKEGLMAYIKDPKKDIAKLMYYAKERKVVKKVQNMIGVWL
;
A
#
# COMPACT_ATOMS: atom_id res chain seq x y z
N ASP A 1 -34.51 34.15 0.78
CA ASP A 1 -33.26 34.21 0.01
C ASP A 1 -32.18 33.42 0.77
N VAL A 2 -31.98 32.17 0.39
CA VAL A 2 -30.90 31.37 0.94
C VAL A 2 -29.65 31.66 0.11
N ALA A 3 -28.75 32.47 0.68
CA ALA A 3 -27.45 32.71 0.07
C ALA A 3 -26.68 31.38 -0.06
N PRO A 4 -26.08 31.07 -1.22
CA PRO A 4 -25.39 29.84 -1.41
C PRO A 4 -24.17 29.76 -0.47
N SER A 5 -23.97 28.58 0.14
CA SER A 5 -22.92 28.23 1.11
C SER A 5 -21.47 28.34 0.60
N ARG A 6 -21.24 29.01 -0.53
CA ARG A 6 -19.91 29.24 -1.11
C ARG A 6 -19.00 30.17 -0.24
N GLY A 7 -19.57 31.02 0.56
CA GLY A 7 -18.79 31.97 1.38
C GLY A 7 -18.15 31.36 2.63
N LEU A 8 -18.80 30.37 3.28
CA LEU A 8 -18.29 29.75 4.49
C LEU A 8 -17.05 28.86 4.19
N GLY A 9 -17.06 28.11 3.10
CA GLY A 9 -15.94 27.28 2.70
C GLY A 9 -14.67 28.08 2.40
N ASP A 10 -14.79 29.28 1.83
CA ASP A 10 -13.65 30.12 1.51
C ASP A 10 -13.06 30.80 2.75
N VAL A 11 -13.89 31.17 3.74
CA VAL A 11 -13.41 31.70 5.03
C VAL A 11 -12.62 30.65 5.81
N TYR A 12 -13.15 29.45 5.97
CA TYR A 12 -12.43 28.35 6.62
C TYR A 12 -11.14 27.97 5.90
N LYS A 13 -11.16 28.00 4.58
CA LYS A 13 -9.96 27.71 3.78
C LYS A 13 -8.86 28.76 3.98
N ARG A 14 -9.21 30.04 4.10
CA ARG A 14 -8.27 31.12 4.43
C ARG A 14 -7.70 30.94 5.83
N GLN A 15 -8.53 30.64 6.82
CA GLN A 15 -8.09 30.43 8.20
C GLN A 15 -7.10 29.24 8.28
N ILE A 16 -7.36 28.13 7.57
CA ILE A 16 -6.45 27.00 7.52
C ILE A 16 -5.10 27.41 6.88
N LEU A 17 -5.12 28.19 5.80
CA LEU A 17 -3.91 28.67 5.16
C LEU A 17 -3.11 29.60 6.10
N ASP A 18 -3.77 30.48 6.85
CA ASP A 18 -3.12 31.31 7.85
C ASP A 18 -2.43 30.51 8.95
N PHE A 19 -3.05 29.43 9.43
CA PHE A 19 -2.42 28.51 10.38
C PHE A 19 -1.22 27.78 9.79
N VAL A 20 -1.29 27.39 8.51
CA VAL A 20 -0.14 26.77 7.81
C VAL A 20 1.00 27.78 7.65
N GLU A 21 0.71 29.02 7.27
CA GLU A 21 1.72 30.10 7.12
C GLU A 21 2.37 30.48 8.45
N LYS A 22 1.62 30.45 9.55
CA LYS A 22 2.13 30.67 10.91
C LYS A 22 2.92 29.48 11.47
N GLY A 23 2.85 28.32 10.80
CA GLY A 23 3.51 27.09 11.27
C GLY A 23 2.75 26.37 12.39
N ASP A 24 1.53 26.78 12.72
CA ASP A 24 0.70 26.14 13.75
C ASP A 24 0.18 24.77 13.32
N ILE A 25 0.00 24.57 12.01
CA ILE A 25 -0.34 23.28 11.41
C ILE A 25 0.48 23.01 10.14
N LEU A 26 0.73 21.74 9.86
CA LEU A 26 1.44 21.29 8.69
C LEU A 26 0.47 20.72 7.66
N ARG A 27 0.63 21.12 6.41
CA ARG A 27 -0.11 20.51 5.31
C ARG A 27 0.54 19.19 4.93
N VAL A 28 -0.11 18.09 5.26
CA VAL A 28 0.35 16.73 4.89
C VAL A 28 0.12 16.46 3.41
N LYS A 29 -1.08 16.77 2.94
CA LYS A 29 -1.44 16.76 1.52
C LYS A 29 -2.70 17.63 1.30
N SER A 30 -3.17 17.76 0.06
CA SER A 30 -4.40 18.52 -0.23
C SER A 30 -5.58 18.02 0.58
N GLY A 31 -6.13 18.88 1.44
CA GLY A 31 -7.26 18.58 2.33
C GLY A 31 -6.89 17.88 3.65
N TYR A 32 -5.61 17.59 3.90
CA TYR A 32 -5.15 16.93 5.13
C TYR A 32 -4.08 17.76 5.83
N TYR A 33 -4.29 18.02 7.13
CA TYR A 33 -3.43 18.86 7.96
C TYR A 33 -3.17 18.16 9.29
N ALA A 34 -2.00 18.38 9.87
CA ALA A 34 -1.61 17.88 11.18
C ALA A 34 -0.94 18.98 12.00
N VAL A 35 -1.10 18.93 13.31
CA VAL A 35 -0.41 19.86 14.22
C VAL A 35 1.07 19.49 14.27
N HIS A 36 1.38 18.20 14.46
CA HIS A 36 2.73 17.66 14.36
C HIS A 36 2.72 16.35 13.59
N LEU A 37 3.61 16.20 12.59
CA LEU A 37 3.77 14.91 11.87
C LEU A 37 4.38 13.83 12.77
N SER A 38 5.17 14.25 13.77
CA SER A 38 5.79 13.35 14.77
C SER A 38 4.77 12.61 15.65
N ASP A 39 3.52 13.07 15.69
CA ASP A 39 2.44 12.44 16.47
C ASP A 39 1.89 11.18 15.80
N PHE A 40 2.28 10.93 14.55
CA PHE A 40 1.80 9.81 13.75
C PHE A 40 2.97 8.95 13.25
N THR A 41 2.80 7.65 13.34
CA THR A 41 3.67 6.71 12.61
C THR A 41 3.36 6.74 11.12
N GLU A 42 4.29 6.29 10.28
CA GLU A 42 4.03 6.17 8.83
C GLU A 42 2.86 5.25 8.55
N GLU A 43 2.72 4.15 9.31
CA GLU A 43 1.63 3.19 9.24
C GLU A 43 0.27 3.86 9.46
N GLU A 44 0.18 4.70 10.49
CA GLU A 44 -1.04 5.47 10.78
C GLU A 44 -1.37 6.47 9.67
N LEU A 45 -0.36 7.17 9.15
CA LEU A 45 -0.55 8.09 8.03
C LEU A 45 -1.03 7.36 6.78
N VAL A 46 -0.42 6.23 6.44
CA VAL A 46 -0.82 5.43 5.27
C VAL A 46 -2.23 4.89 5.43
N ALA A 47 -2.57 4.31 6.58
CA ALA A 47 -3.90 3.78 6.86
C ALA A 47 -4.99 4.86 6.78
N LYS A 48 -4.73 6.07 7.30
CA LYS A 48 -5.69 7.18 7.31
C LYS A 48 -5.85 7.86 5.94
N LEU A 49 -4.74 8.05 5.22
CA LEU A 49 -4.74 8.79 3.95
C LEU A 49 -5.12 7.93 2.75
N PHE A 50 -4.92 6.61 2.85
CA PHE A 50 -5.09 5.66 1.75
C PHE A 50 -5.84 4.39 2.19
N PRO A 51 -7.03 4.51 2.82
CA PRO A 51 -7.75 3.37 3.38
C PRO A 51 -8.27 2.38 2.32
N ASP A 52 -8.40 2.83 1.08
CA ASP A 52 -8.83 2.04 -0.08
C ASP A 52 -7.67 1.39 -0.84
N CYS A 53 -6.43 1.74 -0.52
CA CYS A 53 -5.24 1.16 -1.13
C CYS A 53 -4.85 -0.17 -0.44
N VAL A 54 -4.11 -1.01 -1.15
CA VAL A 54 -3.70 -2.32 -0.67
C VAL A 54 -2.17 -2.37 -0.57
N LEU A 55 -1.62 -2.74 0.60
CA LEU A 55 -0.19 -2.98 0.76
C LEU A 55 0.30 -4.03 -0.24
N ASN A 56 1.39 -3.73 -0.93
CA ASN A 56 1.91 -4.58 -1.97
C ASN A 56 3.44 -4.75 -1.89
N LEU A 57 3.94 -5.75 -2.59
CA LEU A 57 5.36 -6.10 -2.73
C LEU A 57 6.13 -6.05 -1.40
N GLU A 58 7.23 -5.31 -1.32
CA GLU A 58 8.12 -5.33 -0.14
C GLU A 58 7.41 -4.89 1.15
N ASN A 59 6.46 -3.95 1.08
CA ASN A 59 5.72 -3.53 2.28
C ASN A 59 4.81 -4.65 2.80
N ALA A 60 4.18 -5.40 1.91
CA ALA A 60 3.39 -6.55 2.28
C ALA A 60 4.26 -7.73 2.76
N LEU A 61 5.41 -7.98 2.12
CA LEU A 61 6.39 -8.97 2.60
C LEU A 61 6.88 -8.64 4.01
N TYR A 62 7.17 -7.36 4.29
CA TYR A 62 7.56 -6.89 5.60
C TYR A 62 6.45 -7.08 6.64
N ALA A 63 5.22 -6.72 6.29
CA ALA A 63 4.06 -6.87 7.16
C ALA A 63 3.76 -8.33 7.53
N TYR A 64 4.03 -9.29 6.63
CA TYR A 64 3.98 -10.73 6.93
C TYR A 64 5.22 -11.28 7.64
N GLY A 65 6.26 -10.46 7.84
CA GLY A 65 7.53 -10.91 8.43
C GLY A 65 8.38 -11.75 7.49
N TYR A 66 8.14 -11.69 6.19
CA TYR A 66 8.92 -12.42 5.18
C TYR A 66 10.24 -11.72 4.82
N ILE A 67 10.36 -10.43 5.10
CA ILE A 67 11.62 -9.69 5.04
C ILE A 67 11.85 -8.95 6.37
N LYS A 68 13.12 -8.81 6.76
CA LYS A 68 13.50 -8.25 8.07
C LYS A 68 13.51 -6.73 8.11
N ASN A 69 13.96 -6.11 7.02
CA ASN A 69 14.19 -4.68 6.98
C ASN A 69 13.00 -3.96 6.37
N LYS A 70 12.47 -2.95 7.10
CA LYS A 70 11.42 -2.07 6.59
C LYS A 70 11.86 -1.44 5.25
N PRO A 71 11.05 -1.53 4.19
CA PRO A 71 11.39 -0.92 2.91
C PRO A 71 11.28 0.61 3.00
N TYR A 72 12.07 1.30 2.17
CA TYR A 72 11.91 2.73 2.00
C TYR A 72 10.71 3.04 1.10
N GLY A 73 9.80 3.85 1.61
CA GLY A 73 8.56 4.19 0.93
C GLY A 73 7.52 3.08 0.96
N TRP A 74 6.32 3.42 0.55
CA TRP A 74 5.14 2.58 0.64
C TRP A 74 4.62 2.21 -0.75
N ARG A 75 4.76 0.94 -1.12
CA ARG A 75 4.18 0.39 -2.34
C ARG A 75 2.73 0.02 -2.10
N LEU A 76 1.83 0.74 -2.74
CA LEU A 76 0.39 0.56 -2.60
C LEU A 76 -0.22 0.19 -3.95
N ALA A 77 -0.94 -0.93 -4.00
CA ALA A 77 -1.81 -1.22 -5.14
C ALA A 77 -3.03 -0.32 -5.07
N VAL A 78 -3.37 0.31 -6.19
CA VAL A 78 -4.39 1.36 -6.28
C VAL A 78 -5.20 1.18 -7.56
N ASP A 79 -6.46 1.64 -7.54
CA ASP A 79 -7.30 1.65 -8.73
C ASP A 79 -6.66 2.50 -9.86
N LYS A 80 -6.61 1.96 -11.07
CA LYS A 80 -6.04 2.63 -12.25
C LYS A 80 -6.66 4.00 -12.54
N ASN A 81 -7.91 4.22 -12.13
CA ASN A 81 -8.63 5.46 -12.33
C ASN A 81 -8.29 6.52 -11.27
N THR A 82 -7.50 6.18 -10.26
CA THR A 82 -7.10 7.12 -9.21
C THR A 82 -6.13 8.15 -9.75
N SER A 83 -6.40 9.43 -9.47
CA SER A 83 -5.52 10.53 -9.88
C SER A 83 -4.12 10.39 -9.28
N LYS A 84 -3.09 10.57 -10.11
CA LYS A 84 -1.68 10.59 -9.69
C LYS A 84 -1.38 11.67 -8.65
N SER A 85 -2.10 12.78 -8.67
CA SER A 85 -1.94 13.87 -7.70
C SER A 85 -2.25 13.46 -6.26
N ARG A 86 -3.10 12.44 -6.08
CA ARG A 86 -3.43 11.88 -4.77
C ARG A 86 -2.21 11.37 -4.00
N PHE A 87 -1.19 10.90 -4.71
CA PHE A 87 0.01 10.29 -4.14
C PHE A 87 1.21 11.25 -4.09
N LYS A 88 1.03 12.50 -4.53
CA LYS A 88 2.07 13.53 -4.43
C LYS A 88 2.08 14.09 -3.02
N MET A 89 3.06 13.65 -2.25
CA MET A 89 3.32 14.15 -0.89
C MET A 89 4.80 13.93 -0.57
N ASP A 90 5.33 14.76 0.32
CA ASP A 90 6.75 14.70 0.68
C ASP A 90 7.04 13.55 1.65
N TYR A 91 6.12 13.30 2.57
CA TYR A 91 6.24 12.26 3.59
C TYR A 91 4.87 11.72 4.04
N PRO A 92 4.72 10.38 4.20
CA PRO A 92 5.65 9.33 3.79
C PRO A 92 5.75 9.18 2.27
N LYS A 93 6.85 8.62 1.77
CA LYS A 93 7.01 8.35 0.34
C LYS A 93 6.03 7.28 -0.14
N ILE A 94 5.13 7.64 -1.06
CA ILE A 94 4.17 6.70 -1.65
C ILE A 94 4.60 6.33 -3.07
N ILE A 95 4.53 5.03 -3.37
CA ILE A 95 4.84 4.46 -4.68
C ILE A 95 3.59 3.70 -5.16
N PRO A 96 2.68 4.36 -5.88
CA PRO A 96 1.44 3.74 -6.33
C PRO A 96 1.70 2.72 -7.44
N MET A 97 1.01 1.58 -7.37
CA MET A 97 0.98 0.53 -8.38
C MET A 97 -0.45 0.40 -8.89
N TYR A 98 -0.68 0.91 -10.09
CA TYR A 98 -2.01 0.97 -10.68
C TYR A 98 -2.47 -0.41 -11.16
N ALA A 99 -3.68 -0.80 -10.76
CA ALA A 99 -4.31 -2.07 -11.10
C ALA A 99 -5.75 -1.87 -11.60
N GLU A 100 -6.24 -2.81 -12.40
CA GLU A 100 -7.65 -2.89 -12.75
C GLU A 100 -8.49 -3.15 -11.49
N PRO A 101 -9.70 -2.56 -11.36
CA PRO A 101 -10.54 -2.71 -10.16
C PRO A 101 -10.78 -4.17 -9.77
N GLU A 102 -11.13 -5.03 -10.72
CA GLU A 102 -11.39 -6.46 -10.47
C GLU A 102 -10.13 -7.18 -9.97
N THR A 103 -8.98 -6.78 -10.48
CA THR A 103 -7.69 -7.31 -10.06
C THR A 103 -7.26 -6.79 -8.69
N LEU A 104 -7.59 -5.54 -8.39
CA LEU A 104 -7.24 -4.90 -7.12
C LEU A 104 -7.93 -5.57 -5.93
N GLU A 105 -9.20 -5.95 -6.09
CA GLU A 105 -9.97 -6.57 -4.99
C GLU A 105 -9.71 -8.08 -4.84
N LEU A 106 -9.09 -8.71 -5.83
CA LEU A 106 -8.81 -10.15 -5.81
C LEU A 106 -7.78 -10.51 -4.74
N GLY A 107 -8.17 -11.28 -3.75
CA GLY A 107 -7.30 -11.77 -2.67
C GLY A 107 -6.86 -10.69 -1.70
N VAL A 108 -7.71 -9.70 -1.45
CA VAL A 108 -7.48 -8.68 -0.41
C VAL A 108 -7.98 -9.20 0.94
N THR A 109 -7.20 -8.92 1.96
CA THR A 109 -7.54 -9.16 3.38
C THR A 109 -7.09 -7.96 4.21
N GLU A 110 -7.28 -8.04 5.52
CA GLU A 110 -6.85 -7.02 6.48
C GLU A 110 -5.93 -7.62 7.53
N ILE A 111 -4.95 -6.83 7.97
CA ILE A 111 -4.08 -7.17 9.09
C ILE A 111 -3.91 -5.97 10.02
N GLN A 112 -3.48 -6.25 11.25
CA GLN A 112 -2.98 -5.24 12.17
C GLN A 112 -1.49 -4.99 11.90
N LEU A 113 -1.13 -3.75 11.59
CA LEU A 113 0.26 -3.32 11.40
C LEU A 113 0.53 -2.12 12.31
N SER A 114 1.42 -2.30 13.30
CA SER A 114 1.74 -1.24 14.29
C SER A 114 0.50 -0.60 14.94
N GLY A 115 -0.53 -1.41 15.24
CA GLY A 115 -1.75 -0.93 15.91
C GLY A 115 -2.84 -0.37 15.00
N VAL A 116 -2.61 -0.30 13.69
CA VAL A 116 -3.64 0.12 12.72
C VAL A 116 -4.03 -1.00 11.77
N THR A 117 -5.29 -1.01 11.37
CA THR A 117 -5.80 -1.95 10.36
C THR A 117 -5.42 -1.45 8.97
N VAL A 118 -4.79 -2.32 8.18
CA VAL A 118 -4.42 -2.03 6.79
C VAL A 118 -4.91 -3.14 5.87
N ARG A 119 -5.27 -2.75 4.64
CA ARG A 119 -5.58 -3.71 3.57
C ARG A 119 -4.28 -4.25 2.97
N ILE A 120 -4.25 -5.54 2.72
CA ILE A 120 -3.09 -6.26 2.19
C ILE A 120 -3.55 -7.40 1.31
N PHE A 121 -2.74 -7.83 0.35
CA PHE A 121 -3.02 -9.07 -0.35
C PHE A 121 -2.75 -10.29 0.54
N GLU A 122 -3.59 -11.34 0.43
CA GLU A 122 -3.29 -12.65 1.01
C GLU A 122 -1.90 -13.12 0.57
N ARG A 123 -1.25 -13.97 1.37
CA ARG A 123 0.14 -14.44 1.14
C ARG A 123 0.36 -14.94 -0.29
N GLU A 124 -0.51 -15.82 -0.76
CA GLU A 124 -0.41 -16.45 -2.07
C GLU A 124 -0.61 -15.45 -3.20
N ARG A 125 -1.55 -14.52 -2.99
CA ARG A 125 -1.78 -13.42 -3.93
C ARG A 125 -0.58 -12.48 -4.01
N LEU A 126 0.01 -12.16 -2.85
CA LEU A 126 1.22 -11.34 -2.75
C LEU A 126 2.40 -11.98 -3.48
N ILE A 127 2.61 -13.29 -3.30
CA ILE A 127 3.70 -14.00 -4.00
C ILE A 127 3.50 -13.92 -5.52
N CYS A 128 2.28 -14.03 -6.01
CA CYS A 128 1.99 -13.82 -7.43
C CYS A 128 2.31 -12.39 -7.89
N GLU A 129 2.07 -11.37 -7.05
CA GLU A 129 2.48 -9.99 -7.36
C GLU A 129 4.00 -9.84 -7.38
N CYS A 130 4.71 -10.40 -6.39
CA CYS A 130 6.17 -10.37 -6.36
C CYS A 130 6.77 -11.03 -7.61
N LEU A 131 6.27 -12.18 -8.02
CA LEU A 131 6.70 -12.86 -9.26
C LEU A 131 6.36 -12.05 -10.52
N LYS A 132 5.22 -11.36 -10.53
CA LYS A 132 4.81 -10.54 -11.67
C LYS A 132 5.69 -9.30 -11.85
N TYR A 133 6.07 -8.68 -10.75
CA TYR A 133 6.81 -7.41 -10.72
C TYR A 133 8.20 -7.55 -10.13
N GLU A 134 8.85 -8.73 -10.30
CA GLU A 134 10.19 -9.00 -9.79
C GLU A 134 11.24 -7.99 -10.27
N ASP A 135 11.08 -7.49 -11.50
CA ASP A 135 11.92 -6.46 -12.11
C ASP A 135 11.84 -5.08 -11.44
N LYS A 136 10.78 -4.85 -10.66
CA LYS A 136 10.56 -3.60 -9.91
C LYS A 136 10.93 -3.69 -8.44
N MET A 137 11.36 -4.87 -8.00
CA MET A 137 11.72 -5.15 -6.60
C MET A 137 13.24 -5.15 -6.42
N ASP A 138 13.66 -4.85 -5.20
CA ASP A 138 15.02 -5.15 -4.79
C ASP A 138 15.25 -6.67 -4.82
N ARG A 139 16.33 -7.08 -5.48
CA ARG A 139 16.61 -8.49 -5.75
C ARG A 139 16.81 -9.33 -4.49
N GLU A 140 17.46 -8.77 -3.47
CA GLU A 140 17.72 -9.50 -2.23
C GLU A 140 16.43 -9.64 -1.41
N ARG A 141 15.62 -8.59 -1.33
CA ARG A 141 14.30 -8.63 -0.67
C ARG A 141 13.33 -9.57 -1.38
N PHE A 142 13.34 -9.60 -2.71
CA PHE A 142 12.56 -10.55 -3.48
C PHE A 142 12.92 -11.99 -3.10
N LYS A 143 14.22 -12.33 -3.10
CA LYS A 143 14.70 -13.67 -2.72
C LYS A 143 14.36 -14.01 -1.27
N GLU A 144 14.63 -13.08 -0.33
CA GLU A 144 14.32 -13.24 1.09
C GLU A 144 12.84 -13.56 1.29
N GLY A 145 11.96 -12.73 0.70
CA GLY A 145 10.51 -12.90 0.80
C GLY A 145 10.01 -14.21 0.20
N LEU A 146 10.53 -14.60 -0.96
CA LEU A 146 10.16 -15.84 -1.62
C LEU A 146 10.58 -17.07 -0.80
N MET A 147 11.80 -17.08 -0.28
CA MET A 147 12.32 -18.18 0.54
C MET A 147 11.59 -18.28 1.88
N ALA A 148 11.19 -17.13 2.46
CA ALA A 148 10.39 -17.11 3.68
C ALA A 148 8.99 -17.72 3.44
N TYR A 149 8.34 -17.35 2.35
CA TYR A 149 7.06 -17.95 1.96
C TYR A 149 7.15 -19.47 1.73
N ILE A 150 8.17 -19.94 1.02
CA ILE A 150 8.38 -21.38 0.78
C ILE A 150 8.43 -22.16 2.10
N LYS A 151 9.01 -21.58 3.14
CA LYS A 151 9.13 -22.19 4.48
C LYS A 151 7.91 -21.95 5.38
N ASP A 152 6.97 -21.10 4.97
CA ASP A 152 5.79 -20.80 5.80
C ASP A 152 4.87 -22.03 5.87
N PRO A 153 4.61 -22.58 7.07
CA PRO A 153 3.69 -23.71 7.23
C PRO A 153 2.23 -23.35 6.91
N LYS A 154 1.92 -22.06 6.84
CA LYS A 154 0.57 -21.55 6.52
C LYS A 154 0.35 -21.35 5.02
N LYS A 155 1.35 -21.67 4.17
CA LYS A 155 1.19 -21.57 2.71
C LYS A 155 0.09 -22.50 2.21
N ASP A 156 -0.70 -22.01 1.25
CA ASP A 156 -1.76 -22.75 0.57
C ASP A 156 -1.44 -22.84 -0.93
N ILE A 157 -1.01 -24.03 -1.35
CA ILE A 157 -0.60 -24.25 -2.73
C ILE A 157 -1.78 -24.18 -3.70
N ALA A 158 -2.97 -24.60 -3.28
CA ALA A 158 -4.17 -24.51 -4.11
C ALA A 158 -4.55 -23.05 -4.38
N LYS A 159 -4.52 -22.21 -3.34
CA LYS A 159 -4.70 -20.74 -3.48
C LYS A 159 -3.60 -20.12 -4.33
N LEU A 160 -2.33 -20.51 -4.13
CA LEU A 160 -1.23 -20.00 -4.93
C LEU A 160 -1.46 -20.28 -6.42
N MET A 161 -1.84 -21.48 -6.79
CA MET A 161 -2.10 -21.84 -8.17
C MET A 161 -3.34 -21.15 -8.74
N TYR A 162 -4.36 -20.94 -7.92
CA TYR A 162 -5.53 -20.13 -8.29
C TYR A 162 -5.11 -18.71 -8.65
N TYR A 163 -4.43 -18.00 -7.74
CA TYR A 163 -3.97 -16.63 -8.01
C TYR A 163 -2.94 -16.56 -9.13
N ALA A 164 -2.10 -17.58 -9.29
CA ALA A 164 -1.14 -17.63 -10.39
C ALA A 164 -1.82 -17.66 -11.76
N LYS A 165 -2.95 -18.35 -11.89
CA LYS A 165 -3.78 -18.35 -13.11
C LYS A 165 -4.38 -16.97 -13.34
N GLU A 166 -5.05 -16.40 -12.35
CA GLU A 166 -5.68 -15.07 -12.43
C GLU A 166 -4.64 -13.96 -12.75
N ARG A 167 -3.44 -14.06 -12.19
CA ARG A 167 -2.38 -13.08 -12.40
C ARG A 167 -1.48 -13.38 -13.60
N LYS A 168 -1.71 -14.52 -14.31
CA LYS A 168 -0.95 -14.98 -15.49
C LYS A 168 0.55 -15.19 -15.19
N VAL A 169 0.86 -15.77 -14.04
CA VAL A 169 2.23 -16.04 -13.58
C VAL A 169 2.50 -17.53 -13.29
N VAL A 170 1.66 -18.44 -13.78
CA VAL A 170 1.77 -19.89 -13.53
C VAL A 170 3.17 -20.42 -13.86
N LYS A 171 3.72 -20.03 -15.03
CA LYS A 171 5.08 -20.48 -15.43
C LYS A 171 6.15 -19.98 -14.47
N LYS A 172 6.02 -18.74 -13.96
CA LYS A 172 6.97 -18.20 -12.96
C LYS A 172 6.88 -18.96 -11.64
N VAL A 173 5.67 -19.27 -11.17
CA VAL A 173 5.48 -20.12 -9.98
C VAL A 173 6.14 -21.47 -10.16
N GLN A 174 5.88 -22.16 -11.27
CA GLN A 174 6.47 -23.47 -11.56
C GLN A 174 8.00 -23.43 -11.62
N ASN A 175 8.57 -22.43 -12.29
CA ASN A 175 10.01 -22.32 -12.47
C ASN A 175 10.77 -21.90 -11.21
N MET A 176 10.19 -21.01 -10.39
CA MET A 176 10.89 -20.42 -9.26
C MET A 176 10.57 -21.05 -7.92
N ILE A 177 9.40 -21.65 -7.79
CA ILE A 177 8.91 -22.23 -6.53
C ILE A 177 8.62 -23.73 -6.68
N GLY A 178 8.24 -24.18 -7.87
CA GLY A 178 7.69 -25.52 -8.10
C GLY A 178 8.56 -26.69 -7.61
N VAL A 179 9.88 -26.51 -7.57
CA VAL A 179 10.82 -27.51 -7.02
C VAL A 179 10.71 -27.64 -5.48
N TRP A 180 10.14 -26.62 -4.82
CA TRP A 180 10.05 -26.53 -3.35
C TRP A 180 8.63 -26.74 -2.81
N LEU A 181 7.65 -26.91 -3.71
CA LEU A 181 6.26 -27.18 -3.39
C LEU A 181 5.96 -28.67 -3.38
#